data_a1c58eefbae3fdd27b299c41e3b8a922
#
_entry.id   a1c58eefbae3fdd27b299c41e3b8a922
#
_cell.length_a   1.000
_cell.length_b   1.000
_cell.length_c   1.000
_cell.angle_alpha   90.00
_cell.angle_beta   90.00
_cell.angle_gamma   90.00
#
_symmetry.space_group_name_H-M   'P 1'
#
loop_
_entity.id
_entity.type
_entity.pdbx_description
1 polymer ?
#
loop_
_entity_poly.entity_id
_entity_poly.type
_entity_poly.pdbx_seq_one_letter_code
_entity_poly.pdbx_strand_id
1 'polypeptide(L)'
;MVGGGVSGLAAAHRLSVDGHAVTVLEGSPRLGGKIDVSPVAGVPVDAGAESVLARRPEGIALIGTLGLDGRLAYPGTLTAGLYSRGALRDFPANHMMGVPGDLLSLVRSGVLSPAGALRAARDLVWPATLVRDDVPVAAYIGIRMGHEVVERLVEPLLGGVYAGRADRLSLDSTLPQIAPLARKERSLMTAVRTAKQRAADAAPEGKPTPVFATLRGGLGTLIDALAARPGVRVETSATVRELKRTEQGWRLTVGCATQPRTLDADAVVLACPAPAAARLLSAEVPLAATELAAIDYASMAVITLAYRASAFPSGPVGSGFLVPAVEGRAVKAATFSSLKWPWLADALDAAHPDTPMVMLRCSIGRVGEEALLQRSDEELAALAMADLADICGIRELPVDRRVTRWGGGLPQYAVGHADRIARVRSALAEHEGLAVCGAAYDGVGVPACIGSADDAATLISRSTQQIIRRRSHT
;
A
#
# COMPACT_ATOMS: atom_id res chain seq x y z
N MET A 1 -17.92 0.32 13.74
CA MET A 1 -16.72 0.14 12.90
C MET A 1 -15.71 -0.72 13.65
N VAL A 2 -15.20 -1.76 13.06
CA VAL A 2 -14.17 -2.63 13.65
C VAL A 2 -12.85 -2.39 12.92
N GLY A 3 -11.93 -1.69 13.57
CA GLY A 3 -10.64 -1.25 13.04
C GLY A 3 -10.57 0.26 12.82
N GLY A 4 -9.56 0.91 13.42
CA GLY A 4 -9.29 2.36 13.36
C GLY A 4 -8.16 2.73 12.39
N GLY A 5 -7.91 1.92 11.36
CA GLY A 5 -7.06 2.27 10.23
C GLY A 5 -7.75 3.27 9.28
N VAL A 6 -7.04 3.72 8.24
CA VAL A 6 -7.56 4.73 7.30
C VAL A 6 -8.92 4.34 6.70
N SER A 7 -9.14 3.05 6.37
CA SER A 7 -10.42 2.59 5.82
C SER A 7 -11.56 2.71 6.83
N GLY A 8 -11.33 2.26 8.08
CA GLY A 8 -12.36 2.35 9.13
C GLY A 8 -12.70 3.78 9.49
N LEU A 9 -11.70 4.66 9.58
CA LEU A 9 -11.91 6.08 9.86
C LEU A 9 -12.58 6.82 8.70
N ALA A 10 -12.22 6.51 7.45
CA ALA A 10 -12.85 7.09 6.27
C ALA A 10 -14.33 6.66 6.17
N ALA A 11 -14.64 5.37 6.38
CA ALA A 11 -16.02 4.88 6.41
C ALA A 11 -16.81 5.49 7.57
N ALA A 12 -16.19 5.63 8.75
CA ALA A 12 -16.82 6.28 9.90
C ALA A 12 -17.15 7.75 9.61
N HIS A 13 -16.22 8.49 9.00
CA HIS A 13 -16.46 9.86 8.55
C HIS A 13 -17.62 9.93 7.57
N ARG A 14 -17.63 9.10 6.52
CA ARG A 14 -18.72 9.09 5.53
C ARG A 14 -20.07 8.79 6.17
N LEU A 15 -20.17 7.77 7.01
CA LEU A 15 -21.39 7.43 7.72
C LEU A 15 -21.86 8.54 8.67
N SER A 16 -20.93 9.24 9.35
CA SER A 16 -21.29 10.38 10.20
C SER A 16 -21.87 11.56 9.41
N VAL A 17 -21.34 11.81 8.19
CA VAL A 17 -21.89 12.81 7.27
C VAL A 17 -23.29 12.40 6.80
N ASP A 18 -23.54 11.12 6.60
CA ASP A 18 -24.86 10.56 6.25
C ASP A 18 -25.84 10.54 7.45
N GLY A 19 -25.43 11.06 8.63
CA GLY A 19 -26.28 11.21 9.83
C GLY A 19 -26.30 10.00 10.76
N HIS A 20 -25.42 9.01 10.58
CA HIS A 20 -25.31 7.86 11.48
C HIS A 20 -24.48 8.18 12.72
N ALA A 21 -24.87 7.65 13.88
CA ALA A 21 -24.02 7.61 15.08
C ALA A 21 -22.99 6.48 14.93
N VAL A 22 -21.70 6.82 14.89
CA VAL A 22 -20.64 5.85 14.58
C VAL A 22 -19.70 5.67 15.76
N THR A 23 -19.46 4.42 16.15
CA THR A 23 -18.41 4.04 17.10
C THR A 23 -17.34 3.25 16.38
N VAL A 24 -16.09 3.71 16.45
CA VAL A 24 -14.89 3.03 15.94
C VAL A 24 -14.22 2.28 17.10
N LEU A 25 -14.09 0.96 16.95
CA LEU A 25 -13.42 0.08 17.91
C LEU A 25 -12.07 -0.34 17.34
N GLU A 26 -10.99 0.17 17.91
CA GLU A 26 -9.62 -0.15 17.52
C GLU A 26 -8.95 -1.04 18.58
N GLY A 27 -8.40 -2.17 18.16
CA GLY A 27 -7.78 -3.15 19.05
C GLY A 27 -6.44 -2.70 19.63
N SER A 28 -5.71 -1.84 18.94
CA SER A 28 -4.43 -1.28 19.37
C SER A 28 -4.62 -0.01 20.23
N PRO A 29 -3.57 0.45 20.93
CA PRO A 29 -3.64 1.70 21.71
C PRO A 29 -3.61 2.97 20.83
N ARG A 30 -3.42 2.86 19.50
CA ARG A 30 -3.35 3.97 18.56
C ARG A 30 -4.25 3.76 17.35
N LEU A 31 -4.61 4.83 16.70
CA LEU A 31 -5.30 4.85 15.41
C LEU A 31 -4.31 4.82 14.23
N GLY A 32 -4.85 4.75 13.01
CA GLY A 32 -4.10 4.88 11.77
C GLY A 32 -3.71 3.54 11.13
N GLY A 33 -3.68 2.45 11.90
CA GLY A 33 -3.28 1.14 11.37
C GLY A 33 -1.87 1.18 10.77
N LYS A 34 -1.75 1.11 9.44
CA LYS A 34 -0.47 1.17 8.71
C LYS A 34 0.00 2.58 8.33
N ILE A 35 -0.75 3.60 8.71
CA ILE A 35 -0.30 4.99 8.77
C ILE A 35 0.13 5.23 10.22
N ASP A 36 1.41 5.47 10.43
CA ASP A 36 2.02 5.67 11.73
C ASP A 36 3.13 6.70 11.61
N VAL A 37 3.27 7.54 12.61
CA VAL A 37 4.28 8.59 12.67
C VAL A 37 5.14 8.38 13.90
N SER A 38 6.44 8.50 13.74
CA SER A 38 7.36 8.36 14.84
C SER A 38 8.53 9.34 14.71
N PRO A 39 9.03 9.91 15.81
CA PRO A 39 10.13 10.87 15.74
C PRO A 39 11.45 10.17 15.42
N VAL A 40 12.23 10.79 14.50
CA VAL A 40 13.63 10.44 14.21
C VAL A 40 14.39 11.75 14.04
N ALA A 41 15.52 11.89 14.69
CA ALA A 41 16.29 13.15 14.75
C ALA A 41 15.43 14.37 15.13
N GLY A 42 14.51 14.19 16.10
CA GLY A 42 13.62 15.25 16.57
C GLY A 42 12.48 15.64 15.63
N VAL A 43 12.38 15.03 14.45
CA VAL A 43 11.35 15.34 13.44
C VAL A 43 10.36 14.17 13.32
N PRO A 44 9.04 14.42 13.31
CA PRO A 44 8.04 13.38 13.07
C PRO A 44 8.11 12.93 11.62
N VAL A 45 8.22 11.61 11.41
CA VAL A 45 8.27 10.98 10.07
C VAL A 45 7.32 9.81 9.98
N ASP A 46 6.78 9.59 8.79
CA ASP A 46 5.94 8.42 8.53
C ASP A 46 6.75 7.12 8.66
N ALA A 47 6.36 6.27 9.59
CA ALA A 47 6.97 4.96 9.85
C ALA A 47 6.30 3.83 9.06
N GLY A 48 5.16 4.11 8.44
CA GLY A 48 4.38 3.22 7.58
C GLY A 48 4.20 3.77 6.17
N ALA A 49 2.95 3.89 5.71
CA ALA A 49 2.64 4.57 4.45
C ALA A 49 2.99 6.06 4.54
N GLU A 50 3.71 6.58 3.53
CA GLU A 50 4.20 7.96 3.52
C GLU A 50 3.56 8.82 2.42
N SER A 51 2.79 8.21 1.52
CA SER A 51 2.21 8.92 0.38
C SER A 51 0.95 8.26 -0.15
N VAL A 52 0.18 9.03 -0.89
CA VAL A 52 -0.98 8.59 -1.65
C VAL A 52 -0.70 8.70 -3.15
N LEU A 53 -1.33 7.86 -3.96
CA LEU A 53 -1.33 8.02 -5.41
C LEU A 53 -2.22 9.20 -5.78
N ALA A 54 -1.63 10.31 -6.22
CA ALA A 54 -2.37 11.53 -6.55
C ALA A 54 -3.29 11.38 -7.78
N ARG A 55 -3.05 10.37 -8.64
CA ARG A 55 -3.92 10.06 -9.78
C ARG A 55 -5.23 9.36 -9.39
N ARG A 56 -5.33 8.86 -8.17
CA ARG A 56 -6.53 8.25 -7.62
C ARG A 56 -7.30 9.34 -6.86
N PRO A 57 -8.53 9.69 -7.30
CA PRO A 57 -9.25 10.83 -6.77
C PRO A 57 -9.67 10.67 -5.29
N GLU A 58 -9.88 9.44 -4.83
CA GLU A 58 -10.42 9.14 -3.51
C GLU A 58 -9.58 9.76 -2.37
N GLY A 59 -8.24 9.66 -2.48
CA GLY A 59 -7.33 10.21 -1.46
C GLY A 59 -7.34 11.73 -1.44
N ILE A 60 -7.23 12.36 -2.61
CA ILE A 60 -7.21 13.82 -2.74
C ILE A 60 -8.57 14.41 -2.37
N ALA A 61 -9.67 13.79 -2.79
CA ALA A 61 -11.02 14.23 -2.45
C ALA A 61 -11.26 14.20 -0.93
N LEU A 62 -10.84 13.13 -0.24
CA LEU A 62 -10.97 13.06 1.22
C LEU A 62 -10.14 14.13 1.91
N ILE A 63 -8.88 14.36 1.47
CA ILE A 63 -8.03 15.44 1.99
C ILE A 63 -8.72 16.79 1.85
N GLY A 64 -9.32 17.08 0.70
CA GLY A 64 -10.11 18.31 0.46
C GLY A 64 -11.34 18.42 1.36
N THR A 65 -12.12 17.34 1.49
CA THR A 65 -13.30 17.29 2.37
C THR A 65 -12.95 17.57 3.84
N LEU A 66 -11.73 17.21 4.25
CA LEU A 66 -11.22 17.47 5.60
C LEU A 66 -10.60 18.87 5.77
N GLY A 67 -10.54 19.68 4.70
CA GLY A 67 -9.93 21.02 4.71
C GLY A 67 -8.41 21.01 4.82
N LEU A 68 -7.77 19.92 4.36
CA LEU A 68 -6.32 19.74 4.43
C LEU A 68 -5.59 20.09 3.13
N ASP A 69 -6.26 20.71 2.14
CA ASP A 69 -5.66 21.06 0.83
C ASP A 69 -4.41 21.92 0.99
N GLY A 70 -4.41 22.87 1.91
CA GLY A 70 -3.28 23.74 2.21
C GLY A 70 -2.05 22.99 2.79
N ARG A 71 -2.21 21.73 3.18
CA ARG A 71 -1.14 20.86 3.66
C ARG A 71 -0.64 19.88 2.60
N LEU A 72 -1.27 19.78 1.44
CA LEU A 72 -0.80 18.92 0.35
C LEU A 72 0.63 19.28 -0.04
N ALA A 73 1.45 18.25 -0.17
CA ALA A 73 2.83 18.35 -0.62
C ALA A 73 3.10 17.31 -1.70
N TYR A 74 3.91 17.72 -2.67
CA TYR A 74 4.30 16.90 -3.80
C TYR A 74 5.80 16.61 -3.77
N PRO A 75 6.27 15.52 -4.42
CA PRO A 75 7.69 15.21 -4.44
C PRO A 75 8.52 16.32 -5.10
N GLY A 76 9.63 16.68 -4.47
CA GLY A 76 10.62 17.61 -5.03
C GLY A 76 11.44 16.97 -6.15
N THR A 77 11.52 15.65 -6.18
CA THR A 77 12.16 14.87 -7.24
C THR A 77 11.33 13.65 -7.60
N LEU A 78 11.26 13.34 -8.89
CA LEU A 78 10.54 12.18 -9.43
C LEU A 78 11.47 11.05 -9.90
N THR A 79 12.78 11.28 -9.89
CA THR A 79 13.76 10.29 -10.34
C THR A 79 13.97 9.25 -9.25
N ALA A 80 13.75 7.99 -9.59
CA ALA A 80 14.10 6.85 -8.75
C ALA A 80 15.09 5.95 -9.48
N GLY A 81 16.04 5.39 -8.75
CA GLY A 81 17.02 4.46 -9.29
C GLY A 81 16.61 3.00 -9.13
N LEU A 82 17.35 2.14 -9.78
CA LEU A 82 17.30 0.69 -9.64
C LEU A 82 18.73 0.18 -9.47
N TYR A 83 19.01 -0.50 -8.37
CA TYR A 83 20.29 -1.19 -8.20
C TYR A 83 20.25 -2.49 -8.99
N SER A 84 20.99 -2.56 -10.07
CA SER A 84 21.00 -3.76 -10.92
C SER A 84 22.39 -3.99 -11.50
N ARG A 85 22.83 -5.23 -11.45
CA ARG A 85 24.12 -5.67 -11.97
C ARG A 85 25.28 -4.88 -11.35
N GLY A 86 25.23 -4.72 -10.02
CA GLY A 86 26.26 -4.05 -9.22
C GLY A 86 26.34 -2.52 -9.36
N ALA A 87 25.35 -1.86 -9.96
CA ALA A 87 25.33 -0.41 -10.12
C ALA A 87 23.91 0.18 -10.00
N LEU A 88 23.82 1.43 -9.54
CA LEU A 88 22.61 2.22 -9.65
C LEU A 88 22.37 2.62 -11.10
N ARG A 89 21.15 2.42 -11.59
CA ARG A 89 20.73 2.67 -12.97
C ARG A 89 19.37 3.36 -12.97
N ASP A 90 19.08 4.08 -14.03
CA ASP A 90 17.74 4.63 -14.22
C ASP A 90 16.76 3.55 -14.69
N PHE A 91 15.50 3.71 -14.29
CA PHE A 91 14.43 2.91 -14.89
C PHE A 91 14.32 3.20 -16.40
N PRO A 92 13.92 2.22 -17.23
CA PRO A 92 13.55 2.50 -18.61
C PRO A 92 12.51 3.63 -18.66
N ALA A 93 12.73 4.66 -19.47
CA ALA A 93 11.88 5.86 -19.49
C ALA A 93 10.41 5.55 -19.79
N ASN A 94 10.17 4.55 -20.60
CA ASN A 94 8.81 4.14 -21.03
C ASN A 94 8.45 2.78 -20.42
N HIS A 95 8.05 2.76 -19.15
CA HIS A 95 7.55 1.54 -18.50
C HIS A 95 6.26 1.81 -17.72
N MET A 96 5.52 0.75 -17.38
CA MET A 96 4.41 0.76 -16.44
C MET A 96 4.58 -0.41 -15.48
N MET A 97 4.70 -0.13 -14.19
CA MET A 97 4.98 -1.15 -13.16
C MET A 97 6.14 -2.09 -13.51
N GLY A 98 7.22 -1.55 -14.11
CA GLY A 98 8.39 -2.32 -14.53
C GLY A 98 8.27 -3.02 -15.87
N VAL A 99 7.08 -3.10 -16.45
CA VAL A 99 6.89 -3.67 -17.79
C VAL A 99 7.29 -2.62 -18.84
N PRO A 100 8.33 -2.87 -19.67
CA PRO A 100 8.81 -1.88 -20.63
C PRO A 100 7.82 -1.69 -21.79
N GLY A 101 7.69 -0.43 -22.24
CA GLY A 101 6.85 -0.05 -23.39
C GLY A 101 7.64 0.07 -24.69
N ASP A 102 8.97 0.12 -24.65
CA ASP A 102 9.82 0.13 -25.84
C ASP A 102 11.20 -0.49 -25.58
N LEU A 103 11.78 -1.01 -26.64
CA LEU A 103 13.08 -1.71 -26.58
C LEU A 103 14.25 -0.74 -26.41
N LEU A 104 14.17 0.46 -26.98
CA LEU A 104 15.29 1.40 -26.97
C LEU A 104 15.58 1.93 -25.57
N SER A 105 14.55 2.37 -24.84
CA SER A 105 14.71 2.83 -23.46
C SER A 105 15.14 1.66 -22.54
N LEU A 106 14.66 0.45 -22.80
CA LEU A 106 15.06 -0.75 -22.07
C LEU A 106 16.57 -1.02 -22.23
N VAL A 107 17.08 -1.01 -23.45
CA VAL A 107 18.51 -1.25 -23.74
C VAL A 107 19.38 -0.13 -23.13
N ARG A 108 18.98 1.13 -23.31
CA ARG A 108 19.71 2.29 -22.80
C ARG A 108 19.83 2.33 -21.28
N SER A 109 18.84 1.80 -20.57
CA SER A 109 18.87 1.75 -19.11
C SER A 109 20.00 0.87 -18.54
N GLY A 110 20.49 -0.10 -19.34
CA GLY A 110 21.53 -1.05 -18.93
C GLY A 110 21.12 -1.98 -17.79
N VAL A 111 19.83 -2.00 -17.41
CA VAL A 111 19.31 -2.84 -16.33
C VAL A 111 19.43 -4.33 -16.64
N LEU A 112 19.14 -4.69 -17.90
CA LEU A 112 19.23 -6.07 -18.37
C LEU A 112 20.61 -6.36 -18.97
N SER A 113 20.96 -7.65 -19.01
CA SER A 113 22.06 -8.13 -19.84
C SER A 113 21.73 -7.96 -21.34
N PRO A 114 22.74 -7.96 -22.23
CA PRO A 114 22.49 -7.99 -23.67
C PRO A 114 21.60 -9.16 -24.11
N ALA A 115 21.80 -10.34 -23.51
CA ALA A 115 20.97 -11.52 -23.77
C ALA A 115 19.53 -11.34 -23.26
N GLY A 116 19.34 -10.72 -22.08
CA GLY A 116 18.04 -10.38 -21.53
C GLY A 116 17.29 -9.35 -22.38
N ALA A 117 17.99 -8.35 -22.90
CA ALA A 117 17.43 -7.36 -23.81
C ALA A 117 17.01 -7.99 -25.14
N LEU A 118 17.83 -8.88 -25.71
CA LEU A 118 17.47 -9.64 -26.92
C LEU A 118 16.28 -10.56 -26.66
N ARG A 119 16.23 -11.20 -25.49
CA ARG A 119 15.07 -12.03 -25.09
C ARG A 119 13.79 -11.21 -24.98
N ALA A 120 13.86 -10.00 -24.42
CA ALA A 120 12.72 -9.09 -24.31
C ALA A 120 12.24 -8.60 -25.69
N ALA A 121 13.14 -8.40 -26.66
CA ALA A 121 12.82 -8.00 -28.03
C ALA A 121 11.91 -9.01 -28.75
N ARG A 122 11.92 -10.28 -28.35
CA ARG A 122 11.03 -11.31 -28.94
C ARG A 122 9.54 -10.97 -28.76
N ASP A 123 9.17 -10.17 -27.75
CA ASP A 123 7.79 -9.73 -27.58
C ASP A 123 7.22 -9.03 -28.81
N LEU A 124 8.06 -8.33 -29.58
CA LEU A 124 7.64 -7.59 -30.77
C LEU A 124 7.22 -8.49 -31.94
N VAL A 125 7.78 -9.73 -32.02
CA VAL A 125 7.53 -10.68 -33.12
C VAL A 125 6.78 -11.93 -32.67
N TRP A 126 6.72 -12.19 -31.35
CA TRP A 126 6.05 -13.38 -30.81
C TRP A 126 4.55 -13.35 -31.07
N PRO A 127 3.90 -14.50 -31.35
CA PRO A 127 2.45 -14.58 -31.44
C PRO A 127 1.75 -14.12 -30.18
N ALA A 128 0.48 -13.72 -30.29
CA ALA A 128 -0.33 -13.37 -29.13
C ALA A 128 -0.36 -14.55 -28.15
N THR A 129 -0.17 -14.25 -26.85
CA THR A 129 -0.29 -15.24 -25.79
C THR A 129 -1.73 -15.23 -25.29
N LEU A 130 -2.46 -16.29 -25.62
CA LEU A 130 -3.86 -16.42 -25.20
C LEU A 130 -3.89 -16.76 -23.70
N VAL A 131 -4.33 -15.82 -22.91
CA VAL A 131 -4.59 -15.99 -21.48
C VAL A 131 -6.05 -15.68 -21.23
N ARG A 132 -6.84 -16.70 -20.90
CA ARG A 132 -8.28 -16.55 -20.62
C ARG A 132 -8.55 -16.26 -19.15
N ASP A 133 -7.82 -16.96 -18.29
CA ASP A 133 -7.96 -16.88 -16.84
C ASP A 133 -6.88 -15.98 -16.22
N ASP A 134 -7.02 -15.67 -14.94
CA ASP A 134 -6.00 -14.97 -14.17
C ASP A 134 -4.76 -15.84 -14.00
N VAL A 135 -3.59 -15.25 -14.12
CA VAL A 135 -2.30 -15.95 -14.09
C VAL A 135 -1.28 -15.18 -13.24
N PRO A 136 -0.21 -15.85 -12.76
CA PRO A 136 0.88 -15.14 -12.09
C PRO A 136 1.55 -14.13 -13.02
N VAL A 137 1.89 -12.96 -12.48
CA VAL A 137 2.59 -11.89 -13.22
C VAL A 137 3.88 -12.42 -13.87
N ALA A 138 4.69 -13.16 -13.09
CA ALA A 138 5.96 -13.71 -13.60
C ALA A 138 5.76 -14.72 -14.74
N ALA A 139 4.72 -15.53 -14.69
CA ALA A 139 4.43 -16.50 -15.74
C ALA A 139 4.14 -15.80 -17.08
N TYR A 140 3.23 -14.79 -17.05
CA TYR A 140 2.86 -14.09 -18.27
C TYR A 140 4.01 -13.25 -18.84
N ILE A 141 4.62 -12.40 -18.02
CA ILE A 141 5.69 -11.50 -18.47
C ILE A 141 6.95 -12.31 -18.82
N GLY A 142 7.27 -13.36 -18.08
CA GLY A 142 8.43 -14.24 -18.33
C GLY A 142 8.33 -14.94 -19.69
N ILE A 143 7.15 -15.48 -20.07
CA ILE A 143 6.91 -16.06 -21.40
C ILE A 143 7.11 -15.01 -22.49
N ARG A 144 6.64 -13.79 -22.30
CA ARG A 144 6.71 -12.72 -23.29
C ARG A 144 8.11 -12.10 -23.40
N MET A 145 8.66 -11.65 -22.28
CA MET A 145 9.84 -10.78 -22.25
C MET A 145 11.09 -11.46 -21.60
N GLY A 146 10.91 -12.61 -20.96
CA GLY A 146 12.00 -13.30 -20.26
C GLY A 146 12.10 -12.98 -18.77
N HIS A 147 12.85 -13.85 -18.04
CA HIS A 147 12.93 -13.77 -16.58
C HIS A 147 13.67 -12.52 -16.08
N GLU A 148 14.70 -12.04 -16.78
CA GLU A 148 15.41 -10.82 -16.36
C GLU A 148 14.49 -9.58 -16.29
N VAL A 149 13.50 -9.46 -17.16
CA VAL A 149 12.50 -8.38 -17.09
C VAL A 149 11.66 -8.53 -15.82
N VAL A 150 11.26 -9.77 -15.50
CA VAL A 150 10.50 -10.05 -14.28
C VAL A 150 11.34 -9.70 -13.06
N GLU A 151 12.51 -10.32 -12.92
CA GLU A 151 13.35 -10.28 -11.73
C GLU A 151 13.94 -8.89 -11.46
N ARG A 152 14.33 -8.16 -12.53
CA ARG A 152 15.06 -6.90 -12.41
C ARG A 152 14.20 -5.64 -12.55
N LEU A 153 13.01 -5.73 -13.16
CA LEU A 153 12.16 -4.55 -13.38
C LEU A 153 10.80 -4.68 -12.70
N VAL A 154 10.08 -5.79 -12.91
CA VAL A 154 8.70 -5.94 -12.45
C VAL A 154 8.65 -6.29 -10.96
N GLU A 155 9.42 -7.28 -10.53
CA GLU A 155 9.42 -7.76 -9.15
C GLU A 155 9.84 -6.69 -8.13
N PRO A 156 10.86 -5.83 -8.37
CA PRO A 156 11.19 -4.75 -7.45
C PRO A 156 10.05 -3.77 -7.20
N LEU A 157 9.27 -3.44 -8.23
CA LEU A 157 8.12 -2.56 -8.10
C LEU A 157 6.94 -3.23 -7.39
N LEU A 158 6.62 -4.49 -7.73
CA LEU A 158 5.61 -5.27 -7.02
C LEU A 158 6.03 -5.53 -5.57
N GLY A 159 7.30 -5.85 -5.34
CA GLY A 159 7.88 -6.02 -4.01
C GLY A 159 7.85 -4.73 -3.17
N GLY A 160 7.96 -3.56 -3.82
CA GLY A 160 7.79 -2.26 -3.18
C GLY A 160 6.35 -2.01 -2.70
N VAL A 161 5.36 -2.49 -3.46
CA VAL A 161 3.94 -2.29 -3.17
C VAL A 161 3.37 -3.38 -2.27
N TYR A 162 3.64 -4.66 -2.57
CA TYR A 162 3.03 -5.81 -1.92
C TYR A 162 3.99 -6.57 -0.99
N ALA A 163 5.28 -6.30 -1.02
CA ALA A 163 6.35 -7.15 -0.47
C ALA A 163 6.22 -8.62 -0.95
N GLY A 164 5.49 -8.83 -2.04
CA GLY A 164 5.13 -10.12 -2.61
C GLY A 164 6.07 -10.53 -3.73
N ARG A 165 5.84 -11.74 -4.25
CA ARG A 165 6.61 -12.34 -5.34
C ARG A 165 5.79 -12.35 -6.62
N ALA A 166 6.40 -11.98 -7.73
CA ALA A 166 5.74 -11.92 -9.04
C ALA A 166 5.26 -13.30 -9.54
N ASP A 167 5.83 -14.41 -9.02
CA ASP A 167 5.42 -15.79 -9.34
C ASP A 167 4.13 -16.23 -8.63
N ARG A 168 3.62 -15.47 -7.66
CA ARG A 168 2.39 -15.75 -6.92
C ARG A 168 1.31 -14.70 -7.12
N LEU A 169 1.71 -13.45 -7.39
CA LEU A 169 0.79 -12.33 -7.53
C LEU A 169 -0.01 -12.42 -8.83
N SER A 170 -1.31 -12.17 -8.74
CA SER A 170 -2.29 -12.10 -9.82
C SER A 170 -1.95 -10.98 -10.81
N LEU A 171 -1.94 -11.30 -12.10
CA LEU A 171 -1.82 -10.30 -13.16
C LEU A 171 -3.00 -9.32 -13.14
N ASP A 172 -4.22 -9.82 -13.00
CA ASP A 172 -5.44 -9.02 -13.01
C ASP A 172 -5.55 -8.07 -11.83
N SER A 173 -5.25 -8.58 -10.64
CA SER A 173 -5.42 -7.81 -9.39
C SER A 173 -4.27 -6.83 -9.14
N THR A 174 -3.05 -7.11 -9.63
CA THR A 174 -1.87 -6.27 -9.36
C THR A 174 -1.48 -5.34 -10.51
N LEU A 175 -1.84 -5.70 -11.75
CA LEU A 175 -1.59 -4.89 -12.94
C LEU A 175 -2.88 -4.61 -13.75
N PRO A 176 -3.96 -4.12 -13.12
CA PRO A 176 -5.28 -3.99 -13.75
C PRO A 176 -5.30 -3.07 -14.98
N GLN A 177 -4.34 -2.15 -15.11
CA GLN A 177 -4.22 -1.27 -16.28
C GLN A 177 -3.62 -2.00 -17.50
N ILE A 178 -2.81 -3.04 -17.27
CA ILE A 178 -2.10 -3.79 -18.31
C ILE A 178 -2.86 -5.06 -18.68
N ALA A 179 -3.40 -5.78 -17.71
CA ALA A 179 -3.97 -7.12 -17.89
C ALA A 179 -5.03 -7.21 -19.03
N PRO A 180 -6.02 -6.31 -19.14
CA PRO A 180 -6.99 -6.35 -20.24
C PRO A 180 -6.35 -6.08 -21.61
N LEU A 181 -5.33 -5.19 -21.66
CA LEU A 181 -4.62 -4.86 -22.88
C LEU A 181 -3.65 -5.99 -23.28
N ALA A 182 -3.02 -6.63 -22.30
CA ALA A 182 -2.16 -7.78 -22.52
C ALA A 182 -2.89 -8.96 -23.18
N ARG A 183 -4.19 -9.12 -22.90
CA ARG A 183 -5.05 -10.13 -23.57
C ARG A 183 -5.47 -9.73 -24.98
N LYS A 184 -5.54 -8.43 -25.27
CA LYS A 184 -6.00 -7.89 -26.55
C LYS A 184 -4.86 -7.67 -27.53
N GLU A 185 -3.76 -7.14 -27.07
CA GLU A 185 -2.63 -6.74 -27.90
C GLU A 185 -1.70 -7.93 -28.17
N ARG A 186 -1.13 -8.01 -29.37
CA ARG A 186 -0.16 -9.03 -29.70
C ARG A 186 1.13 -8.90 -28.89
N SER A 187 1.57 -7.67 -28.63
CA SER A 187 2.81 -7.35 -27.92
C SER A 187 2.53 -6.69 -26.59
N LEU A 188 3.20 -7.11 -25.52
CA LEU A 188 3.08 -6.52 -24.21
C LEU A 188 3.66 -5.10 -24.18
N MET A 189 4.73 -4.82 -24.96
CA MET A 189 5.22 -3.45 -25.14
C MET A 189 4.15 -2.54 -25.75
N THR A 190 3.37 -3.04 -26.71
CA THR A 190 2.25 -2.29 -27.28
C THR A 190 1.15 -2.07 -26.23
N ALA A 191 0.82 -3.10 -25.44
CA ALA A 191 -0.15 -2.96 -24.34
C ALA A 191 0.24 -1.86 -23.36
N VAL A 192 1.52 -1.78 -22.96
CA VAL A 192 2.03 -0.72 -22.10
C VAL A 192 1.91 0.66 -22.74
N ARG A 193 2.27 0.80 -24.03
CA ARG A 193 2.11 2.08 -24.75
C ARG A 193 0.67 2.52 -24.79
N THR A 194 -0.25 1.61 -25.14
CA THR A 194 -1.69 1.87 -25.18
C THR A 194 -2.22 2.27 -23.79
N ALA A 195 -1.78 1.59 -22.72
CA ALA A 195 -2.18 1.91 -21.36
C ALA A 195 -1.70 3.32 -20.95
N LYS A 196 -0.44 3.66 -21.27
CA LYS A 196 0.11 5.00 -20.99
C LYS A 196 -0.61 6.09 -21.78
N GLN A 197 -0.90 5.84 -23.07
CA GLN A 197 -1.65 6.80 -23.89
C GLN A 197 -3.04 7.05 -23.31
N ARG A 198 -3.78 6.01 -22.96
CA ARG A 198 -5.09 6.14 -22.31
C ARG A 198 -5.02 6.92 -21.00
N ALA A 199 -3.98 6.67 -20.19
CA ALA A 199 -3.77 7.41 -18.95
C ALA A 199 -3.44 8.89 -19.19
N ALA A 200 -2.72 9.21 -20.28
CA ALA A 200 -2.44 10.58 -20.69
C ALA A 200 -3.70 11.29 -21.23
N ASP A 201 -4.48 10.60 -22.05
CA ASP A 201 -5.73 11.14 -22.64
C ASP A 201 -6.80 11.40 -21.57
N ALA A 202 -6.80 10.60 -20.49
CA ALA A 202 -7.71 10.76 -19.36
C ALA A 202 -7.23 11.80 -18.32
N ALA A 203 -5.99 12.31 -18.47
CA ALA A 203 -5.47 13.34 -17.57
C ALA A 203 -6.13 14.70 -17.84
N PRO A 204 -6.48 15.48 -16.81
CA PRO A 204 -7.00 16.84 -16.99
C PRO A 204 -6.03 17.70 -17.81
N GLU A 205 -6.54 18.59 -18.64
CA GLU A 205 -5.72 19.58 -19.36
C GLU A 205 -5.00 20.48 -18.33
N GLY A 206 -3.69 20.60 -18.46
CA GLY A 206 -2.87 21.45 -17.58
C GLY A 206 -1.51 20.83 -17.22
N LYS A 207 -0.98 21.21 -16.05
CA LYS A 207 0.29 20.67 -15.55
C LYS A 207 0.16 19.17 -15.23
N PRO A 208 1.15 18.33 -15.58
CA PRO A 208 1.11 16.91 -15.23
C PRO A 208 0.90 16.74 -13.73
N THR A 209 -0.15 16.02 -13.35
CA THR A 209 -0.39 15.68 -11.94
C THR A 209 0.73 14.77 -11.46
N PRO A 210 1.43 15.13 -10.36
CA PRO A 210 2.45 14.26 -9.77
C PRO A 210 1.88 12.88 -9.46
N VAL A 211 2.71 11.83 -9.54
CA VAL A 211 2.28 10.46 -9.26
C VAL A 211 1.88 10.29 -7.79
N PHE A 212 2.62 10.96 -6.91
CA PHE A 212 2.45 10.86 -5.46
C PHE A 212 2.13 12.23 -4.85
N ALA A 213 1.41 12.20 -3.75
CA ALA A 213 1.21 13.33 -2.85
C ALA A 213 1.32 12.84 -1.40
N THR A 214 1.62 13.76 -0.50
CA THR A 214 1.59 13.55 0.96
C THR A 214 1.01 14.79 1.63
N LEU A 215 1.01 14.81 2.96
CA LEU A 215 0.66 15.99 3.75
C LEU A 215 1.91 16.53 4.46
N ARG A 216 2.04 17.84 4.58
CA ARG A 216 3.05 18.44 5.45
C ARG A 216 2.83 17.97 6.88
N GLY A 217 3.86 17.39 7.49
CA GLY A 217 3.78 16.72 8.79
C GLY A 217 3.46 15.22 8.70
N GLY A 218 3.39 14.64 7.49
CA GLY A 218 3.14 13.22 7.26
C GLY A 218 1.66 12.86 7.15
N LEU A 219 1.39 11.61 6.73
CA LEU A 219 0.03 11.08 6.58
C LEU A 219 -0.71 10.90 7.93
N GLY A 220 0.00 10.91 9.06
CA GLY A 220 -0.62 10.93 10.38
C GLY A 220 -1.62 12.07 10.54
N THR A 221 -1.35 13.24 9.91
CA THR A 221 -2.28 14.39 9.87
C THR A 221 -3.67 14.03 9.33
N LEU A 222 -3.75 13.11 8.36
CA LEU A 222 -5.03 12.61 7.83
C LEU A 222 -5.79 11.80 8.90
N ILE A 223 -5.08 10.98 9.65
CA ILE A 223 -5.66 10.15 10.72
C ILE A 223 -6.20 11.04 11.85
N ASP A 224 -5.43 12.04 12.27
CA ASP A 224 -5.84 12.98 13.32
C ASP A 224 -7.11 13.75 12.92
N ALA A 225 -7.16 14.23 11.67
CA ALA A 225 -8.30 14.93 11.14
C ALA A 225 -9.56 14.05 11.04
N LEU A 226 -9.42 12.79 10.67
CA LEU A 226 -10.52 11.83 10.64
C LEU A 226 -11.00 11.47 12.06
N ALA A 227 -10.09 11.29 13.00
CA ALA A 227 -10.40 10.95 14.40
C ALA A 227 -11.12 12.09 15.13
N ALA A 228 -10.85 13.35 14.76
CA ALA A 228 -11.44 14.53 15.35
C ALA A 228 -12.84 14.88 14.78
N ARG A 229 -13.40 14.07 13.86
CA ARG A 229 -14.68 14.40 13.21
C ARG A 229 -15.87 14.31 14.17
N PRO A 230 -16.77 15.31 14.20
CA PRO A 230 -18.02 15.24 14.94
C PRO A 230 -18.87 14.02 14.53
N GLY A 231 -19.55 13.39 15.49
CA GLY A 231 -20.42 12.24 15.25
C GLY A 231 -19.68 10.88 15.18
N VAL A 232 -18.35 10.90 15.30
CA VAL A 232 -17.53 9.67 15.40
C VAL A 232 -16.97 9.53 16.80
N ARG A 233 -17.39 8.48 17.51
CA ARG A 233 -16.79 8.06 18.78
C ARG A 233 -15.67 7.06 18.52
N VAL A 234 -14.52 7.28 19.10
CA VAL A 234 -13.37 6.39 18.95
C VAL A 234 -13.01 5.73 20.29
N GLU A 235 -12.79 4.43 20.27
CA GLU A 235 -12.32 3.65 21.41
C GLU A 235 -11.10 2.83 20.97
N THR A 236 -9.95 3.11 21.53
CA THR A 236 -8.71 2.34 21.35
C THR A 236 -8.59 1.24 22.43
N SER A 237 -7.68 0.28 22.25
CA SER A 237 -7.55 -0.91 23.11
C SER A 237 -8.88 -1.68 23.24
N ALA A 238 -9.76 -1.54 22.27
CA ALA A 238 -11.12 -2.10 22.22
C ALA A 238 -11.19 -3.26 21.20
N THR A 239 -10.46 -4.34 21.48
CA THR A 239 -10.45 -5.53 20.60
C THR A 239 -11.83 -6.16 20.51
N VAL A 240 -12.37 -6.24 19.29
CA VAL A 240 -13.60 -7.02 19.02
C VAL A 240 -13.23 -8.51 18.91
N ARG A 241 -13.87 -9.33 19.73
CA ARG A 241 -13.58 -10.76 19.84
C ARG A 241 -14.59 -11.63 19.14
N GLU A 242 -15.85 -11.19 19.14
CA GLU A 242 -16.97 -11.95 18.61
C GLU A 242 -17.97 -10.99 17.95
N LEU A 243 -18.60 -11.46 16.90
CA LEU A 243 -19.71 -10.82 16.20
C LEU A 243 -20.84 -11.81 16.10
N LYS A 244 -22.04 -11.41 16.54
CA LYS A 244 -23.25 -12.23 16.49
C LYS A 244 -24.40 -11.47 15.88
N ARG A 245 -25.21 -12.14 15.04
CA ARG A 245 -26.48 -11.62 14.56
C ARG A 245 -27.51 -11.62 15.69
N THR A 246 -28.33 -10.59 15.75
CA THR A 246 -29.49 -10.48 16.65
C THR A 246 -30.73 -10.13 15.83
N GLU A 247 -31.90 -10.20 16.43
CA GLU A 247 -33.15 -9.77 15.78
C GLU A 247 -33.14 -8.31 15.35
N GLN A 248 -32.38 -7.45 16.07
CA GLN A 248 -32.35 -6.01 15.85
C GLN A 248 -31.09 -5.50 15.16
N GLY A 249 -30.14 -6.37 14.80
CA GLY A 249 -28.89 -5.98 14.19
C GLY A 249 -27.75 -6.92 14.59
N TRP A 250 -26.71 -6.38 15.20
CA TRP A 250 -25.48 -7.08 15.51
C TRP A 250 -25.02 -6.84 16.94
N ARG A 251 -24.53 -7.89 17.59
CA ARG A 251 -23.88 -7.80 18.91
C ARG A 251 -22.40 -8.09 18.79
N LEU A 252 -21.59 -7.20 19.37
CA LEU A 252 -20.14 -7.32 19.42
C LEU A 252 -19.71 -7.59 20.86
N THR A 253 -18.83 -8.59 21.05
CA THR A 253 -18.09 -8.78 22.30
C THR A 253 -16.76 -8.05 22.22
N VAL A 254 -16.51 -7.09 23.11
CA VAL A 254 -15.39 -6.14 23.03
C VAL A 254 -14.56 -6.19 24.32
N GLY A 255 -13.27 -5.95 24.21
CA GLY A 255 -12.34 -5.80 25.33
C GLY A 255 -11.49 -7.02 25.63
N CYS A 256 -10.91 -7.11 26.82
CA CYS A 256 -10.08 -8.24 27.22
C CYS A 256 -10.93 -9.49 27.53
N ALA A 257 -10.29 -10.67 27.49
CA ALA A 257 -11.01 -11.93 27.71
C ALA A 257 -11.55 -12.08 29.14
N THR A 258 -10.92 -11.44 30.11
CA THR A 258 -11.29 -11.49 31.52
C THR A 258 -12.40 -10.51 31.91
N GLN A 259 -12.60 -9.46 31.12
CA GLN A 259 -13.64 -8.44 31.34
C GLN A 259 -14.26 -8.02 30.01
N PRO A 260 -14.95 -8.92 29.32
CA PRO A 260 -15.64 -8.60 28.08
C PRO A 260 -16.87 -7.73 28.35
N ARG A 261 -17.14 -6.79 27.44
CA ARG A 261 -18.43 -6.07 27.38
C ARG A 261 -19.12 -6.32 26.06
N THR A 262 -20.41 -6.15 26.03
CA THR A 262 -21.19 -6.23 24.79
C THR A 262 -21.56 -4.83 24.30
N LEU A 263 -21.65 -4.70 22.98
CA LEU A 263 -22.14 -3.51 22.30
C LEU A 263 -23.08 -3.98 21.18
N ASP A 264 -24.30 -3.44 21.17
CA ASP A 264 -25.27 -3.69 20.11
C ASP A 264 -25.22 -2.58 19.08
N ALA A 265 -25.40 -2.92 17.81
CA ALA A 265 -25.36 -1.98 16.68
C ALA A 265 -26.35 -2.42 15.59
N ASP A 266 -26.98 -1.46 14.91
CA ASP A 266 -27.84 -1.75 13.76
C ASP A 266 -27.03 -2.31 12.58
N ALA A 267 -25.77 -1.85 12.44
CA ALA A 267 -24.89 -2.26 11.36
C ALA A 267 -23.42 -2.29 11.79
N VAL A 268 -22.61 -3.12 11.09
CA VAL A 268 -21.17 -3.30 11.35
C VAL A 268 -20.39 -3.26 10.05
N VAL A 269 -19.29 -2.47 10.05
CA VAL A 269 -18.27 -2.54 9.00
C VAL A 269 -16.98 -3.12 9.60
N LEU A 270 -16.49 -4.21 9.02
CA LEU A 270 -15.20 -4.80 9.37
C LEU A 270 -14.10 -4.17 8.51
N ALA A 271 -13.34 -3.26 9.12
CA ALA A 271 -12.20 -2.56 8.51
C ALA A 271 -10.85 -3.07 9.05
N CYS A 272 -10.84 -4.28 9.59
CA CYS A 272 -9.68 -4.96 10.11
C CYS A 272 -9.02 -5.87 9.05
N PRO A 273 -7.77 -6.35 9.26
CA PRO A 273 -7.12 -7.29 8.35
C PRO A 273 -7.94 -8.57 8.13
N ALA A 274 -7.84 -9.17 6.92
CA ALA A 274 -8.64 -10.31 6.52
C ALA A 274 -8.61 -11.49 7.52
N PRO A 275 -7.50 -11.88 8.16
CA PRO A 275 -7.51 -12.94 9.17
C PRO A 275 -8.36 -12.61 10.40
N ALA A 276 -8.40 -11.33 10.79
CA ALA A 276 -9.24 -10.89 11.91
C ALA A 276 -10.73 -10.85 11.51
N ALA A 277 -11.03 -10.37 10.29
CA ALA A 277 -12.38 -10.41 9.74
C ALA A 277 -12.89 -11.85 9.59
N ALA A 278 -12.05 -12.77 9.09
CA ALA A 278 -12.37 -14.20 8.99
C ALA A 278 -12.80 -14.80 10.33
N ARG A 279 -12.01 -14.52 11.38
CA ARG A 279 -12.34 -14.98 12.73
C ARG A 279 -13.69 -14.46 13.22
N LEU A 280 -13.97 -13.17 12.98
CA LEU A 280 -15.25 -12.56 13.41
C LEU A 280 -16.44 -13.07 12.63
N LEU A 281 -16.24 -13.44 11.36
CA LEU A 281 -17.31 -13.94 10.48
C LEU A 281 -17.52 -15.45 10.58
N SER A 282 -16.68 -16.19 11.27
CA SER A 282 -16.64 -17.66 11.23
C SER A 282 -17.94 -18.32 11.61
N ALA A 283 -18.69 -17.77 12.57
CA ALA A 283 -19.96 -18.31 13.02
C ALA A 283 -21.14 -17.87 12.14
N GLU A 284 -21.14 -16.63 11.67
CA GLU A 284 -22.31 -16.02 11.00
C GLU A 284 -22.24 -16.14 9.48
N VAL A 285 -21.03 -16.03 8.89
CA VAL A 285 -20.81 -16.05 7.44
C VAL A 285 -19.61 -16.94 7.10
N PRO A 286 -19.69 -18.27 7.32
CA PRO A 286 -18.55 -19.19 7.23
C PRO A 286 -17.89 -19.22 5.83
N LEU A 287 -18.65 -19.00 4.76
CA LEU A 287 -18.09 -18.91 3.41
C LEU A 287 -17.16 -17.70 3.28
N ALA A 288 -17.59 -16.51 3.69
CA ALA A 288 -16.76 -15.32 3.68
C ALA A 288 -15.54 -15.49 4.60
N ALA A 289 -15.71 -16.11 5.76
CA ALA A 289 -14.62 -16.40 6.69
C ALA A 289 -13.55 -17.30 6.07
N THR A 290 -13.95 -18.37 5.39
CA THR A 290 -13.03 -19.29 4.70
C THR A 290 -12.23 -18.59 3.60
N GLU A 291 -12.90 -17.80 2.76
CA GLU A 291 -12.25 -17.05 1.68
C GLU A 291 -11.28 -16.00 2.21
N LEU A 292 -11.63 -15.28 3.28
CA LEU A 292 -10.76 -14.27 3.90
C LEU A 292 -9.57 -14.90 4.64
N ALA A 293 -9.76 -16.06 5.28
CA ALA A 293 -8.68 -16.78 5.96
C ALA A 293 -7.59 -17.25 4.99
N ALA A 294 -7.93 -17.47 3.73
CA ALA A 294 -7.01 -17.91 2.68
C ALA A 294 -6.21 -16.75 2.03
N ILE A 295 -6.35 -15.51 2.52
CA ILE A 295 -5.54 -14.37 2.05
C ILE A 295 -4.25 -14.33 2.87
N ASP A 296 -3.13 -14.65 2.24
CA ASP A 296 -1.80 -14.53 2.82
C ASP A 296 -1.42 -13.07 3.07
N TYR A 297 -0.51 -12.86 4.02
CA TYR A 297 0.03 -11.54 4.34
C TYR A 297 1.56 -11.57 4.40
N ALA A 298 2.18 -10.58 3.77
CA ALA A 298 3.61 -10.34 3.90
C ALA A 298 3.92 -9.47 5.12
N SER A 299 5.04 -9.76 5.77
CA SER A 299 5.64 -8.93 6.81
C SER A 299 6.82 -8.16 6.24
N MET A 300 7.10 -6.99 6.82
CA MET A 300 8.27 -6.18 6.47
C MET A 300 8.70 -5.30 7.64
N ALA A 301 9.93 -4.79 7.57
CA ALA A 301 10.42 -3.74 8.45
C ALA A 301 10.79 -2.50 7.66
N VAL A 302 10.52 -1.34 8.22
CA VAL A 302 10.99 -0.03 7.74
C VAL A 302 12.06 0.46 8.72
N ILE A 303 13.25 0.72 8.18
CA ILE A 303 14.39 1.28 8.92
C ILE A 303 14.55 2.73 8.49
N THR A 304 14.22 3.65 9.37
CA THR A 304 14.43 5.08 9.16
C THR A 304 15.78 5.47 9.75
N LEU A 305 16.58 6.17 8.96
CA LEU A 305 17.94 6.55 9.30
C LEU A 305 18.14 8.04 9.01
N ALA A 306 18.67 8.76 9.99
CA ALA A 306 19.06 10.17 9.84
C ALA A 306 20.58 10.28 9.82
N TYR A 307 21.13 10.84 8.76
CA TYR A 307 22.57 11.06 8.57
C TYR A 307 22.89 12.54 8.47
N ARG A 308 24.13 12.91 8.81
CA ARG A 308 24.66 14.19 8.35
C ARG A 308 24.78 14.18 6.84
N ALA A 309 24.54 15.30 6.18
CA ALA A 309 24.68 15.41 4.73
C ALA A 309 26.11 15.09 4.25
N SER A 310 27.13 15.33 5.08
CA SER A 310 28.53 14.97 4.83
C SER A 310 28.79 13.47 4.67
N ALA A 311 27.90 12.62 5.18
CA ALA A 311 28.03 11.17 5.06
C ALA A 311 27.84 10.65 3.60
N PHE A 312 27.39 11.51 2.69
CA PHE A 312 27.13 11.16 1.30
C PHE A 312 28.26 11.64 0.38
N PRO A 313 29.18 10.77 -0.08
CA PRO A 313 30.37 11.19 -0.81
C PRO A 313 30.11 11.97 -2.10
N SER A 314 29.01 11.63 -2.80
CA SER A 314 28.61 12.26 -4.07
C SER A 314 27.32 13.07 -3.95
N GLY A 315 26.85 13.29 -2.71
CA GLY A 315 25.49 13.78 -2.47
C GLY A 315 24.43 12.73 -2.77
N PRO A 316 23.29 12.76 -2.08
CA PRO A 316 22.16 11.89 -2.41
C PRO A 316 21.48 12.36 -3.69
N VAL A 317 21.12 11.44 -4.59
CA VAL A 317 20.51 11.76 -5.89
C VAL A 317 19.14 11.10 -6.02
N GLY A 318 18.17 11.87 -6.46
CA GLY A 318 16.81 11.38 -6.70
C GLY A 318 16.01 11.11 -5.43
N SER A 319 14.88 10.42 -5.60
CA SER A 319 13.96 10.06 -4.51
C SER A 319 14.32 8.75 -3.80
N GLY A 320 15.34 8.03 -4.29
CA GLY A 320 15.75 6.72 -3.78
C GLY A 320 15.91 5.67 -4.87
N PHE A 321 15.95 4.40 -4.47
CA PHE A 321 16.15 3.29 -5.40
C PHE A 321 15.46 2.01 -4.92
N LEU A 322 15.18 1.12 -5.87
CA LEU A 322 14.73 -0.25 -5.61
C LEU A 322 15.90 -1.24 -5.81
N VAL A 323 15.81 -2.38 -5.12
CA VAL A 323 16.80 -3.45 -5.21
C VAL A 323 16.10 -4.76 -5.55
N PRO A 324 16.35 -5.34 -6.73
CA PRO A 324 15.86 -6.65 -7.10
C PRO A 324 16.36 -7.74 -6.15
N ALA A 325 15.53 -8.75 -5.89
CA ALA A 325 15.89 -9.87 -5.01
C ALA A 325 17.14 -10.62 -5.52
N VAL A 326 17.31 -10.70 -6.84
CA VAL A 326 18.47 -11.35 -7.49
C VAL A 326 19.83 -10.68 -7.20
N GLU A 327 19.84 -9.46 -6.66
CA GLU A 327 21.06 -8.77 -6.22
C GLU A 327 21.53 -9.23 -4.84
N GLY A 328 20.74 -10.06 -4.13
CA GLY A 328 21.13 -10.69 -2.85
C GLY A 328 21.27 -9.71 -1.68
N ARG A 329 20.60 -8.54 -1.73
CA ARG A 329 20.65 -7.53 -0.69
C ARG A 329 19.46 -7.66 0.27
N ALA A 330 19.66 -7.33 1.54
CA ALA A 330 18.61 -7.31 2.54
C ALA A 330 17.59 -6.17 2.27
N VAL A 331 18.09 -4.99 1.88
CA VAL A 331 17.26 -3.85 1.50
C VAL A 331 16.59 -4.12 0.16
N LYS A 332 15.26 -4.01 0.10
CA LYS A 332 14.49 -4.08 -1.15
C LYS A 332 14.20 -2.71 -1.78
N ALA A 333 14.22 -1.65 -0.97
CA ALA A 333 14.07 -0.27 -1.41
C ALA A 333 14.69 0.68 -0.38
N ALA A 334 15.26 1.77 -0.86
CA ALA A 334 15.64 2.93 -0.07
C ALA A 334 14.97 4.18 -0.64
N THR A 335 14.35 4.99 0.22
CA THR A 335 13.77 6.29 -0.13
C THR A 335 14.55 7.37 0.57
N PHE A 336 15.09 8.33 -0.16
CA PHE A 336 15.68 9.54 0.39
C PHE A 336 14.55 10.53 0.74
N SER A 337 13.95 10.32 1.91
CA SER A 337 12.68 10.96 2.28
C SER A 337 12.78 12.48 2.33
N SER A 338 13.89 13.05 2.81
CA SER A 338 14.11 14.50 2.83
C SER A 338 14.36 15.12 1.43
N LEU A 339 14.84 14.33 0.46
CA LEU A 339 14.94 14.78 -0.93
C LEU A 339 13.61 14.65 -1.67
N LYS A 340 12.89 13.58 -1.38
CA LYS A 340 11.58 13.33 -1.97
C LYS A 340 10.54 14.34 -1.48
N TRP A 341 10.59 14.71 -0.20
CA TRP A 341 9.62 15.58 0.44
C TRP A 341 10.30 16.87 0.96
N PRO A 342 10.20 18.00 0.23
CA PRO A 342 10.80 19.27 0.65
C PRO A 342 10.40 19.73 2.06
N TRP A 343 9.13 19.51 2.46
CA TRP A 343 8.67 19.86 3.80
C TRP A 343 9.43 19.12 4.92
N LEU A 344 9.93 17.90 4.63
CA LEU A 344 10.72 17.13 5.60
C LEU A 344 12.16 17.66 5.67
N ALA A 345 12.74 18.12 4.55
CA ALA A 345 14.01 18.82 4.56
C ALA A 345 13.91 20.11 5.39
N ASP A 346 12.89 20.94 5.13
CA ASP A 346 12.64 22.18 5.90
C ASP A 346 12.50 21.89 7.40
N ALA A 347 11.82 20.79 7.78
CA ALA A 347 11.67 20.40 9.19
C ALA A 347 12.99 19.94 9.82
N LEU A 348 13.83 19.22 9.07
CA LEU A 348 15.16 18.82 9.54
C LEU A 348 16.10 20.03 9.70
N ASP A 349 16.10 20.96 8.77
CA ASP A 349 16.90 22.18 8.82
C ASP A 349 16.48 23.06 10.02
N ALA A 350 15.17 23.13 10.29
CA ALA A 350 14.67 23.83 11.48
C ALA A 350 15.08 23.16 12.81
N ALA A 351 15.13 21.83 12.84
CA ALA A 351 15.54 21.06 14.02
C ALA A 351 17.06 21.03 14.21
N HIS A 352 17.84 21.17 13.12
CA HIS A 352 19.30 21.06 13.12
C HIS A 352 19.96 22.19 12.31
N PRO A 353 19.82 23.46 12.72
CA PRO A 353 20.23 24.61 11.93
C PRO A 353 21.75 24.64 11.59
N ASP A 354 22.58 24.06 12.48
CA ASP A 354 24.05 24.05 12.30
C ASP A 354 24.56 22.77 11.63
N THR A 355 23.69 21.79 11.34
CA THR A 355 24.10 20.49 10.83
C THR A 355 23.11 19.99 9.77
N PRO A 356 23.37 20.20 8.49
CA PRO A 356 22.52 19.70 7.43
C PRO A 356 22.33 18.18 7.53
N MET A 357 21.08 17.74 7.53
CA MET A 357 20.70 16.35 7.72
C MET A 357 20.00 15.76 6.49
N VAL A 358 20.19 14.46 6.29
CA VAL A 358 19.45 13.68 5.28
C VAL A 358 18.72 12.54 5.98
N MET A 359 17.42 12.48 5.77
CA MET A 359 16.57 11.40 6.24
C MET A 359 16.30 10.41 5.11
N LEU A 360 16.49 9.13 5.39
CA LEU A 360 16.15 8.07 4.45
C LEU A 360 15.45 6.90 5.14
N ARG A 361 14.69 6.14 4.36
CA ARG A 361 13.97 4.96 4.82
C ARG A 361 14.35 3.76 3.95
N CYS A 362 14.83 2.70 4.60
CA CYS A 362 15.05 1.40 3.96
C CYS A 362 13.90 0.46 4.30
N SER A 363 13.48 -0.37 3.35
CA SER A 363 12.54 -1.44 3.62
C SER A 363 13.22 -2.81 3.44
N ILE A 364 13.00 -3.70 4.42
CA ILE A 364 13.52 -5.08 4.47
C ILE A 364 12.34 -6.04 4.62
N GLY A 365 12.47 -7.22 4.02
CA GLY A 365 11.47 -8.30 4.09
C GLY A 365 10.63 -8.40 2.81
N ARG A 366 10.62 -9.60 2.26
CA ARG A 366 9.81 -10.08 1.15
C ARG A 366 9.16 -11.39 1.56
N VAL A 367 8.09 -11.79 0.89
CA VAL A 367 7.53 -13.15 1.05
C VAL A 367 8.63 -14.19 0.82
N GLY A 368 8.82 -15.09 1.80
CA GLY A 368 9.90 -16.09 1.82
C GLY A 368 11.16 -15.66 2.55
N GLU A 369 11.25 -14.42 3.02
CA GLU A 369 12.38 -13.90 3.80
C GLU A 369 12.01 -13.64 5.28
N GLU A 370 10.96 -14.29 5.80
CA GLU A 370 10.43 -14.07 7.16
C GLU A 370 11.47 -14.31 8.24
N ALA A 371 12.41 -15.25 8.04
CA ALA A 371 13.51 -15.51 8.96
C ALA A 371 14.41 -14.29 9.18
N LEU A 372 14.58 -13.45 8.15
CA LEU A 372 15.36 -12.20 8.26
C LEU A 372 14.71 -11.23 9.26
N LEU A 373 13.39 -11.19 9.29
CA LEU A 373 12.62 -10.31 10.18
C LEU A 373 12.58 -10.80 11.64
N GLN A 374 13.13 -11.96 11.98
CA GLN A 374 13.29 -12.42 13.36
C GLN A 374 14.53 -11.84 14.05
N ARG A 375 15.43 -11.22 13.29
CA ARG A 375 16.62 -10.55 13.83
C ARG A 375 16.25 -9.36 14.72
N SER A 376 17.17 -8.94 15.60
CA SER A 376 16.96 -7.74 16.42
C SER A 376 16.86 -6.46 15.58
N ASP A 377 16.38 -5.37 16.19
CA ASP A 377 16.29 -4.09 15.50
C ASP A 377 17.69 -3.54 15.16
N GLU A 378 18.68 -3.79 16.01
CA GLU A 378 20.08 -3.45 15.79
C GLU A 378 20.65 -4.20 14.58
N GLU A 379 20.37 -5.49 14.45
CA GLU A 379 20.83 -6.30 13.33
C GLU A 379 20.15 -5.89 12.01
N LEU A 380 18.85 -5.57 12.03
CA LEU A 380 18.15 -5.07 10.85
C LEU A 380 18.69 -3.71 10.40
N ALA A 381 18.97 -2.82 11.35
CA ALA A 381 19.61 -1.54 11.05
C ALA A 381 21.03 -1.73 10.49
N ALA A 382 21.82 -2.64 11.07
CA ALA A 382 23.16 -2.95 10.57
C ALA A 382 23.14 -3.50 9.12
N LEU A 383 22.20 -4.37 8.77
CA LEU A 383 22.01 -4.84 7.41
C LEU A 383 21.68 -3.71 6.43
N ALA A 384 20.77 -2.78 6.84
CA ALA A 384 20.44 -1.62 6.03
C ALA A 384 21.66 -0.71 5.80
N MET A 385 22.43 -0.44 6.87
CA MET A 385 23.66 0.37 6.78
C MET A 385 24.73 -0.29 5.90
N ALA A 386 24.91 -1.62 5.98
CA ALA A 386 25.85 -2.35 5.14
C ALA A 386 25.48 -2.25 3.65
N ASP A 387 24.20 -2.45 3.31
CA ASP A 387 23.74 -2.28 1.93
C ASP A 387 23.87 -0.85 1.43
N LEU A 388 23.60 0.16 2.27
CA LEU A 388 23.81 1.58 1.92
C LEU A 388 25.28 1.93 1.74
N ALA A 389 26.18 1.33 2.53
CA ALA A 389 27.63 1.51 2.36
C ALA A 389 28.10 0.96 1.00
N ASP A 390 27.61 -0.19 0.60
CA ASP A 390 27.97 -0.83 -0.67
C ASP A 390 27.35 -0.11 -1.88
N ILE A 391 26.08 0.32 -1.78
CA ILE A 391 25.34 0.89 -2.91
C ILE A 391 25.58 2.40 -3.06
N CYS A 392 25.62 3.13 -1.94
CA CYS A 392 25.69 4.60 -1.92
C CYS A 392 27.02 5.13 -1.39
N GLY A 393 27.92 4.28 -0.89
CA GLY A 393 29.20 4.68 -0.29
C GLY A 393 29.07 5.33 1.10
N ILE A 394 27.91 5.24 1.75
CA ILE A 394 27.65 5.83 3.08
C ILE A 394 28.31 4.93 4.13
N ARG A 395 29.41 5.41 4.73
CA ARG A 395 30.18 4.65 5.72
C ARG A 395 30.08 5.18 7.14
N GLU A 396 29.56 6.40 7.31
CA GLU A 396 29.30 6.99 8.61
C GLU A 396 28.11 6.32 9.28
N LEU A 397 28.08 6.36 10.62
CA LEU A 397 26.90 5.90 11.37
C LEU A 397 25.81 6.98 11.31
N PRO A 398 24.53 6.59 11.27
CA PRO A 398 23.43 7.53 11.38
C PRO A 398 23.43 8.21 12.74
N VAL A 399 23.03 9.48 12.77
CA VAL A 399 22.86 10.27 14.01
C VAL A 399 21.72 9.73 14.86
N ASP A 400 20.66 9.28 14.18
CA ASP A 400 19.51 8.65 14.80
C ASP A 400 18.91 7.59 13.88
N ARG A 401 18.24 6.59 14.46
CA ARG A 401 17.64 5.48 13.71
C ARG A 401 16.41 4.92 14.40
N ARG A 402 15.50 4.38 13.60
CA ARG A 402 14.32 3.67 14.10
C ARG A 402 13.97 2.50 13.22
N VAL A 403 13.64 1.38 13.82
CA VAL A 403 13.08 0.19 13.16
C VAL A 403 11.59 0.08 13.49
N THR A 404 10.76 0.00 12.47
CA THR A 404 9.32 -0.21 12.62
C THR A 404 8.94 -1.50 11.91
N ARG A 405 8.35 -2.44 12.65
CA ARG A 405 7.96 -3.76 12.15
C ARG A 405 6.49 -3.79 11.77
N TRP A 406 6.20 -4.27 10.60
CA TRP A 406 4.86 -4.45 10.07
C TRP A 406 4.56 -5.94 9.88
N GLY A 407 4.24 -6.64 10.99
CA GLY A 407 3.85 -8.05 10.96
C GLY A 407 2.50 -8.22 10.27
N GLY A 408 2.44 -9.07 9.25
CA GLY A 408 1.23 -9.25 8.44
C GLY A 408 0.72 -7.93 7.86
N GLY A 409 1.64 -7.06 7.39
CA GLY A 409 1.32 -5.71 6.95
C GLY A 409 0.58 -5.63 5.62
N LEU A 410 0.90 -6.50 4.67
CA LEU A 410 0.48 -6.38 3.27
C LEU A 410 -0.23 -7.64 2.79
N PRO A 411 -1.54 -7.58 2.48
CA PRO A 411 -2.27 -8.71 1.89
C PRO A 411 -1.70 -9.05 0.51
N GLN A 412 -1.64 -10.35 0.21
CA GLN A 412 -1.12 -10.87 -1.04
C GLN A 412 -2.27 -11.15 -2.00
N TYR A 413 -2.27 -10.47 -3.12
CA TYR A 413 -3.25 -10.65 -4.17
C TYR A 413 -2.81 -11.79 -5.09
N ALA A 414 -2.99 -13.03 -4.62
CA ALA A 414 -2.68 -14.23 -5.39
C ALA A 414 -3.64 -14.41 -6.58
N VAL A 415 -3.30 -15.30 -7.48
CA VAL A 415 -4.18 -15.68 -8.61
C VAL A 415 -5.57 -16.06 -8.10
N GLY A 416 -6.61 -15.53 -8.75
CA GLY A 416 -8.01 -15.69 -8.37
C GLY A 416 -8.47 -14.78 -7.22
N HIS A 417 -7.69 -13.78 -6.84
CA HIS A 417 -8.04 -12.85 -5.75
C HIS A 417 -9.35 -12.10 -6.03
N ALA A 418 -9.54 -11.59 -7.25
CA ALA A 418 -10.76 -10.86 -7.61
C ALA A 418 -12.02 -11.72 -7.43
N ASP A 419 -11.98 -12.98 -7.89
CA ASP A 419 -13.09 -13.93 -7.75
C ASP A 419 -13.34 -14.28 -6.27
N ARG A 420 -12.28 -14.41 -5.48
CA ARG A 420 -12.35 -14.60 -4.03
C ARG A 420 -13.12 -13.46 -3.37
N ILE A 421 -12.76 -12.21 -3.67
CA ILE A 421 -13.44 -11.04 -3.11
C ILE A 421 -14.90 -10.95 -3.58
N ALA A 422 -15.18 -11.33 -4.82
CA ALA A 422 -16.56 -11.42 -5.31
C ALA A 422 -17.39 -12.43 -4.50
N ARG A 423 -16.84 -13.63 -4.18
CA ARG A 423 -17.51 -14.62 -3.33
C ARG A 423 -17.72 -14.10 -1.90
N VAL A 424 -16.72 -13.43 -1.32
CA VAL A 424 -16.86 -12.78 0.01
C VAL A 424 -18.03 -11.81 0.00
N ARG A 425 -18.08 -10.91 -0.99
CA ARG A 425 -19.14 -9.90 -1.11
C ARG A 425 -20.53 -10.52 -1.32
N SER A 426 -20.63 -11.57 -2.15
CA SER A 426 -21.87 -12.29 -2.37
C SER A 426 -22.38 -12.92 -1.08
N ALA A 427 -21.51 -13.57 -0.29
CA ALA A 427 -21.89 -14.15 0.98
C ALA A 427 -22.34 -13.09 2.01
N LEU A 428 -21.65 -11.94 2.06
CA LEU A 428 -22.02 -10.85 2.96
C LEU A 428 -23.33 -10.16 2.57
N ALA A 429 -23.69 -10.13 1.28
CA ALA A 429 -24.91 -9.48 0.81
C ALA A 429 -26.20 -10.12 1.35
N GLU A 430 -26.14 -11.36 1.81
CA GLU A 430 -27.24 -12.07 2.48
C GLU A 430 -27.44 -11.60 3.94
N HIS A 431 -26.51 -10.81 4.47
CA HIS A 431 -26.48 -10.36 5.86
C HIS A 431 -26.65 -8.83 5.95
N GLU A 432 -27.88 -8.41 6.15
CA GLU A 432 -28.27 -7.00 6.24
C GLU A 432 -27.47 -6.26 7.34
N GLY A 433 -26.95 -5.07 7.03
CA GLY A 433 -26.17 -4.26 7.98
C GLY A 433 -24.73 -4.75 8.20
N LEU A 434 -24.18 -5.60 7.33
CA LEU A 434 -22.80 -6.07 7.42
C LEU A 434 -21.99 -5.73 6.16
N ALA A 435 -20.83 -5.12 6.33
CA ALA A 435 -19.92 -4.79 5.24
C ALA A 435 -18.46 -4.96 5.64
N VAL A 436 -17.58 -5.00 4.64
CA VAL A 436 -16.12 -5.09 4.81
C VAL A 436 -15.45 -3.99 3.98
N CYS A 437 -14.31 -3.47 4.45
CA CYS A 437 -13.46 -2.56 3.69
C CYS A 437 -11.99 -2.67 4.10
N GLY A 438 -11.10 -2.19 3.25
CA GLY A 438 -9.67 -2.12 3.56
C GLY A 438 -8.77 -2.71 2.49
N ALA A 439 -7.49 -2.80 2.82
CA ALA A 439 -6.42 -3.17 1.89
C ALA A 439 -6.52 -4.61 1.33
N ALA A 440 -7.35 -5.47 1.91
CA ALA A 440 -7.51 -6.85 1.45
C ALA A 440 -8.44 -7.00 0.23
N TYR A 441 -9.15 -5.94 -0.19
CA TYR A 441 -10.27 -6.05 -1.13
C TYR A 441 -9.96 -5.43 -2.50
N ASP A 442 -9.78 -4.11 -2.58
CA ASP A 442 -9.77 -3.37 -3.85
C ASP A 442 -8.43 -2.69 -4.17
N GLY A 443 -7.41 -2.99 -3.40
CA GLY A 443 -6.07 -2.44 -3.53
C GLY A 443 -5.44 -2.06 -2.19
N VAL A 444 -4.13 -2.22 -2.10
CA VAL A 444 -3.37 -1.97 -0.86
C VAL A 444 -3.05 -0.48 -0.62
N GLY A 445 -3.17 0.37 -1.65
CA GLY A 445 -2.87 1.80 -1.53
C GLY A 445 -3.92 2.56 -0.74
N VAL A 446 -3.51 3.64 -0.07
CA VAL A 446 -4.40 4.49 0.75
C VAL A 446 -5.66 4.95 -0.01
N PRO A 447 -5.59 5.43 -1.28
CA PRO A 447 -6.80 5.79 -2.02
C PRO A 447 -7.74 4.62 -2.26
N ALA A 448 -7.22 3.42 -2.55
CA ALA A 448 -8.05 2.23 -2.72
C ALA A 448 -8.73 1.83 -1.40
N CYS A 449 -8.03 1.96 -0.29
CA CYS A 449 -8.60 1.74 1.05
C CYS A 449 -9.74 2.74 1.36
N ILE A 450 -9.61 4.00 0.92
CA ILE A 450 -10.64 5.03 1.06
C ILE A 450 -11.84 4.70 0.16
N GLY A 451 -11.62 4.37 -1.12
CA GLY A 451 -12.68 3.96 -2.03
C GLY A 451 -13.47 2.76 -1.53
N SER A 452 -12.77 1.73 -1.05
CA SER A 452 -13.39 0.56 -0.40
C SER A 452 -14.22 0.94 0.84
N ALA A 453 -13.80 1.96 1.58
CA ALA A 453 -14.52 2.51 2.73
C ALA A 453 -15.81 3.23 2.30
N ASP A 454 -15.77 4.02 1.23
CA ASP A 454 -16.91 4.73 0.68
C ASP A 454 -17.98 3.74 0.16
N ASP A 455 -17.54 2.66 -0.51
CA ASP A 455 -18.42 1.59 -0.97
C ASP A 455 -19.13 0.89 0.20
N ALA A 456 -18.38 0.56 1.25
CA ALA A 456 -18.93 -0.06 2.45
C ALA A 456 -19.90 0.88 3.18
N ALA A 457 -19.57 2.16 3.32
CA ALA A 457 -20.44 3.16 3.93
C ALA A 457 -21.75 3.32 3.12
N THR A 458 -21.66 3.38 1.79
CA THR A 458 -22.82 3.46 0.90
C THR A 458 -23.75 2.25 1.07
N LEU A 459 -23.17 1.03 1.17
CA LEU A 459 -23.93 -0.20 1.40
C LEU A 459 -24.67 -0.14 2.74
N ILE A 460 -24.00 0.29 3.81
CA ILE A 460 -24.58 0.40 5.14
C ILE A 460 -25.66 1.46 5.19
N SER A 461 -25.47 2.65 4.61
CA SER A 461 -26.49 3.71 4.59
C SER A 461 -27.77 3.25 3.90
N ARG A 462 -27.67 2.48 2.81
CA ARG A 462 -28.84 1.87 2.13
C ARG A 462 -29.53 0.82 2.99
N SER A 463 -28.77 -0.05 3.61
CA SER A 463 -29.31 -1.13 4.47
C SER A 463 -30.02 -0.56 5.70
N THR A 464 -29.44 0.42 6.40
CA THR A 464 -30.05 1.04 7.58
C THR A 464 -31.34 1.80 7.23
N GLN A 465 -31.41 2.45 6.08
CA GLN A 465 -32.66 3.09 5.63
C GLN A 465 -33.78 2.06 5.41
N GLN A 466 -33.46 0.87 4.90
CA GLN A 466 -34.43 -0.21 4.74
C GLN A 466 -34.92 -0.77 6.09
N ILE A 467 -33.99 -0.97 7.04
CA ILE A 467 -34.30 -1.41 8.40
C ILE A 467 -35.23 -0.41 9.10
N ILE A 468 -34.95 0.89 9.03
CA ILE A 468 -35.77 1.96 9.63
C ILE A 468 -37.18 1.97 9.01
N ARG A 469 -37.31 1.88 7.70
CA ARG A 469 -38.61 1.84 7.02
C ARG A 469 -39.46 0.64 7.44
N ARG A 470 -38.86 -0.55 7.62
CA ARG A 470 -39.58 -1.73 8.11
C ARG A 470 -40.06 -1.56 9.53
N ARG A 471 -39.24 -0.99 10.43
CA ARG A 471 -39.62 -0.73 11.84
C ARG A 471 -40.71 0.35 11.99
N SER A 472 -40.84 1.30 11.05
CA SER A 472 -41.89 2.33 11.07
C SER A 472 -43.23 1.84 10.51
N HIS A 473 -43.30 0.64 9.95
CA HIS A 473 -44.53 0.05 9.39
C HIS A 473 -45.03 -1.16 10.21
N THR A 474 -44.30 -1.53 11.27
CA THR A 474 -44.72 -2.46 12.33
C THR A 474 -45.10 -1.72 13.60
#